data_854e1188354195166b4f059c2defdfd4
#
_entry.id   854e1188354195166b4f059c2defdfd4
#
_cell.length_a   1.000
_cell.length_b   1.000
_cell.length_c   1.000
_cell.angle_alpha   90.00
_cell.angle_beta   90.00
_cell.angle_gamma   90.00
#
_symmetry.space_group_name_H-M   'P 1'
#
loop_
_entity.id
_entity.type
_entity.pdbx_description
1 polymer ?
#
loop_
_entity_poly.entity_id
_entity_poly.type
_entity_poly.pdbx_seq_one_letter_code
_entity_poly.pdbx_strand_id
1 'polypeptide(L)'
;AVEIKNFDYIKDIVMRDYSVYSGIILERYFRQKLIETKEYNQIGSYWERGNRNEIDIVAVNDMKKTVLIAEVKRQKEKINLKALELKAENLLQRFTGYKVKYSGFSLDDM
;
A
#
# COMPACT_ATOMS: atom_id res chain seq x y z
N ALA A 1 -9.10 -8.99 17.67
CA ALA A 1 -8.78 -10.36 17.99
C ALA A 1 -9.29 -11.31 16.92
N VAL A 2 -10.55 -11.23 16.59
CA VAL A 2 -11.13 -12.02 15.52
C VAL A 2 -10.44 -11.73 14.18
N GLU A 3 -10.08 -10.50 13.99
CA GLU A 3 -9.45 -10.02 12.77
C GLU A 3 -8.09 -10.68 12.52
N ILE A 4 -7.34 -10.97 13.55
CA ILE A 4 -6.02 -11.60 13.41
C ILE A 4 -6.14 -12.99 12.81
N LYS A 5 -7.12 -13.77 13.28
CA LYS A 5 -7.38 -15.10 12.73
C LYS A 5 -7.88 -15.02 11.30
N ASN A 6 -8.67 -14.00 10.99
CA ASN A 6 -9.17 -13.78 9.65
C ASN A 6 -8.03 -13.47 8.67
N PHE A 7 -7.01 -12.75 9.12
CA PHE A 7 -5.86 -12.43 8.26
C PHE A 7 -5.07 -13.69 7.89
N ASP A 8 -4.88 -14.62 8.82
CA ASP A 8 -4.22 -15.89 8.51
C ASP A 8 -5.03 -16.68 7.49
N TYR A 9 -6.33 -16.68 7.62
CA TYR A 9 -7.23 -17.34 6.69
C TYR A 9 -7.17 -16.69 5.30
N ILE A 10 -7.14 -15.36 5.25
CA ILE A 10 -7.03 -14.62 4.01
C ILE A 10 -5.70 -14.93 3.31
N LYS A 11 -4.62 -15.04 4.06
CA LYS A 11 -3.32 -15.40 3.50
C LYS A 11 -3.39 -16.75 2.79
N ASP A 12 -4.03 -17.74 3.39
CA ASP A 12 -4.20 -19.06 2.78
C ASP A 12 -4.98 -18.99 1.48
N ILE A 13 -6.04 -18.19 1.46
CA ILE A 13 -6.85 -18.00 0.24
C ILE A 13 -6.00 -17.36 -0.86
N VAL A 14 -5.26 -16.31 -0.54
CA VAL A 14 -4.43 -15.60 -1.51
C VAL A 14 -3.35 -16.52 -2.09
N MET A 15 -2.78 -17.38 -1.28
CA MET A 15 -1.76 -18.32 -1.75
C MET A 15 -2.33 -19.39 -2.70
N ARG A 16 -3.58 -19.73 -2.55
CA ARG A 16 -4.24 -20.74 -3.41
C ARG A 16 -4.78 -20.12 -4.69
N ASP A 17 -5.26 -18.90 -4.62
CA ASP A 17 -5.97 -18.24 -5.71
C ASP A 17 -5.10 -17.19 -6.37
N TYR A 18 -4.79 -17.41 -7.66
CA TYR A 18 -3.94 -16.53 -8.44
C TYR A 18 -4.72 -15.50 -9.24
N SER A 19 -5.91 -15.17 -8.81
CA SER A 19 -6.77 -14.23 -9.53
C SER A 19 -6.47 -12.78 -9.15
N VAL A 20 -7.08 -11.85 -9.88
CA VAL A 20 -7.08 -10.42 -9.59
C VAL A 20 -7.63 -10.16 -8.18
N TYR A 21 -8.53 -11.04 -7.74
CA TYR A 21 -9.15 -10.95 -6.42
C TYR A 21 -8.10 -10.98 -5.29
N SER A 22 -7.04 -11.75 -5.45
CA SER A 22 -5.99 -11.84 -4.45
C SER A 22 -5.24 -10.51 -4.26
N GLY A 23 -5.09 -9.74 -5.33
CA GLY A 23 -4.47 -8.42 -5.24
C GLY A 23 -5.29 -7.45 -4.39
N ILE A 24 -6.60 -7.49 -4.54
CA ILE A 24 -7.51 -6.65 -3.75
C ILE A 24 -7.44 -7.02 -2.27
N ILE A 25 -7.39 -8.30 -1.97
CA ILE A 25 -7.30 -8.79 -0.58
C ILE A 25 -5.97 -8.35 0.06
N LEU A 26 -4.86 -8.49 -0.67
CA LEU A 26 -3.55 -8.06 -0.18
C LEU A 26 -3.54 -6.57 0.13
N GLU A 27 -4.07 -5.77 -0.77
CA GLU A 27 -4.13 -4.33 -0.60
C GLU A 27 -4.93 -3.96 0.65
N ARG A 28 -6.07 -4.60 0.85
CA ARG A 28 -6.89 -4.37 2.03
C ARG A 28 -6.18 -4.79 3.31
N TYR A 29 -5.47 -5.90 3.27
CA TYR A 29 -4.73 -6.40 4.42
C TYR A 29 -3.68 -5.39 4.88
N PHE A 30 -2.84 -4.90 3.97
CA PHE A 30 -1.79 -3.97 4.32
C PHE A 30 -2.32 -2.60 4.71
N ARG A 31 -3.40 -2.16 4.08
CA ARG A 31 -4.06 -0.91 4.46
C ARG A 31 -4.58 -1.01 5.89
N GLN A 32 -5.19 -2.12 6.25
CA GLN A 32 -5.68 -2.34 7.60
C GLN A 32 -4.54 -2.40 8.63
N LYS A 33 -3.43 -3.02 8.27
CA LYS A 33 -2.25 -3.05 9.12
C LYS A 33 -1.74 -1.65 9.43
N LEU A 34 -1.69 -0.79 8.42
CA LEU A 34 -1.26 0.59 8.62
C LEU A 34 -2.24 1.38 9.49
N ILE A 35 -3.53 1.14 9.34
CA ILE A 35 -4.55 1.77 10.19
C ILE A 35 -4.34 1.37 11.64
N GLU A 36 -4.04 0.10 11.89
CA GLU A 36 -3.83 -0.42 13.24
C GLU A 36 -2.61 0.18 13.94
N THR A 37 -1.60 0.63 13.19
CA THR A 37 -0.43 1.28 13.79
C THR A 37 -0.77 2.63 14.40
N LYS A 38 -1.85 3.25 13.97
CA LYS A 38 -2.29 4.59 14.40
C LYS A 38 -1.25 5.68 14.13
N GLU A 39 -0.29 5.42 13.26
CA GLU A 39 0.71 6.40 12.87
C GLU A 39 0.22 7.37 11.82
N TYR A 40 -0.80 6.99 11.06
CA TYR A 40 -1.26 7.77 9.91
C TYR A 40 -2.70 8.23 10.13
N ASN A 41 -2.95 9.49 9.87
CA ASN A 41 -4.30 10.03 10.00
C ASN A 41 -5.11 9.95 8.71
N GLN A 42 -4.44 9.70 7.57
CA GLN A 42 -5.11 9.49 6.29
C GLN A 42 -4.45 8.33 5.57
N ILE A 43 -5.25 7.36 5.13
CA ILE A 43 -4.76 6.21 4.37
C ILE A 43 -5.73 5.96 3.22
N GLY A 44 -5.19 5.87 2.01
CA GLY A 44 -5.99 5.61 0.83
C GLY A 44 -5.15 5.13 -0.32
N SER A 45 -5.70 5.25 -1.51
CA SER A 45 -4.99 4.97 -2.75
C SER A 45 -4.98 6.22 -3.62
N TYR A 46 -4.13 6.22 -4.64
CA TYR A 46 -4.01 7.34 -5.56
C TYR A 46 -4.04 6.83 -6.99
N TRP A 47 -4.71 7.54 -7.86
CA TRP A 47 -4.73 7.25 -9.28
C TRP A 47 -4.95 8.53 -10.08
N GLU A 48 -4.39 8.54 -11.27
CA GLU A 48 -4.53 9.66 -12.19
C GLU A 48 -5.51 9.32 -13.30
N ARG A 49 -6.03 10.34 -13.94
CA ARG A 49 -6.96 10.20 -15.05
C ARG A 49 -6.36 9.31 -16.13
N GLY A 50 -7.12 8.36 -16.63
CA GLY A 50 -6.67 7.42 -17.64
C GLY A 50 -5.84 6.28 -17.11
N ASN A 51 -5.86 6.04 -15.80
CA ASN A 51 -5.13 4.96 -15.13
C ASN A 51 -3.62 4.99 -15.42
N ARG A 52 -3.07 6.18 -15.56
CA ARG A 52 -1.66 6.32 -15.91
C ARG A 52 -0.73 6.01 -14.75
N ASN A 53 -1.03 6.52 -13.59
CA ASN A 53 -0.19 6.35 -12.40
C ASN A 53 -1.08 5.91 -11.26
N GLU A 54 -0.99 4.64 -10.89
CA GLU A 54 -1.72 4.08 -9.76
C GLU A 54 -0.76 3.79 -8.62
N ILE A 55 -1.15 4.22 -7.43
CA ILE A 55 -0.43 3.94 -6.20
C ILE A 55 -1.39 3.22 -5.27
N ASP A 56 -1.01 2.01 -4.85
CA ASP A 56 -1.89 1.16 -4.08
C ASP A 56 -2.19 1.70 -2.70
N ILE A 57 -1.17 2.23 -2.02
CA ILE A 57 -1.32 2.76 -0.66
C ILE A 57 -0.59 4.09 -0.55
N VAL A 58 -1.31 5.10 -0.06
CA VAL A 58 -0.75 6.38 0.34
C VAL A 58 -1.19 6.63 1.77
N ALA A 59 -0.24 6.70 2.69
CA ALA A 59 -0.51 6.91 4.10
C ALA A 59 0.16 8.20 4.56
N VAL A 60 -0.61 9.10 5.16
CA VAL A 60 -0.15 10.43 5.52
C VAL A 60 -0.26 10.64 7.02
N ASN A 61 0.82 11.21 7.59
CA ASN A 61 0.81 11.71 8.96
C ASN A 61 1.04 13.22 8.92
N ASP A 62 -0.03 13.97 9.08
CA ASP A 62 0.02 15.44 8.99
C ASP A 62 0.77 16.06 10.16
N MET A 63 0.76 15.43 11.31
CA MET A 63 1.45 15.96 12.50
C MET A 63 2.96 15.86 12.37
N LYS A 64 3.43 14.71 11.89
CA LYS A 64 4.85 14.46 11.70
C LYS A 64 5.35 14.89 10.32
N LYS A 65 4.44 15.32 9.46
CA LYS A 65 4.77 15.69 8.09
C LYS A 65 5.49 14.58 7.34
N THR A 66 4.90 13.38 7.38
CA THR A 66 5.43 12.22 6.67
C THR A 66 4.37 11.62 5.75
N VAL A 67 4.81 11.07 4.64
CA VAL A 67 3.94 10.35 3.71
C VAL A 67 4.62 9.04 3.31
N LEU A 68 3.86 7.95 3.36
CA LEU A 68 4.30 6.64 2.92
C LEU A 68 3.63 6.32 1.60
N ILE A 69 4.45 6.02 0.59
CA ILE A 69 4.00 5.59 -0.73
C ILE A 69 4.34 4.11 -0.84
N ALA A 70 3.34 3.27 -1.05
CA ALA A 70 3.57 1.83 -1.07
C ALA A 70 2.90 1.15 -2.25
N GLU A 71 3.56 0.13 -2.76
CA GLU A 71 3.06 -0.75 -3.79
C GLU A 71 2.82 -2.13 -3.22
N VAL A 72 1.71 -2.76 -3.62
CA VAL A 72 1.36 -4.10 -3.15
C VAL A 72 1.37 -5.05 -4.33
N LYS A 73 2.18 -6.10 -4.25
CA LYS A 73 2.28 -7.14 -5.27
C LYS A 73 2.31 -8.50 -4.58
N ARG A 74 1.82 -9.54 -5.26
CA ARG A 74 1.92 -10.89 -4.72
C ARG A 74 3.36 -11.36 -4.65
N GLN A 75 4.15 -11.04 -5.67
CA GLN A 75 5.54 -11.44 -5.76
C GLN A 75 6.44 -10.25 -5.49
N LYS A 76 7.32 -10.42 -4.51
CA LYS A 76 8.24 -9.37 -4.10
C LYS A 76 9.14 -8.88 -5.25
N GLU A 77 9.53 -9.79 -6.13
CA GLU A 77 10.40 -9.46 -7.27
C GLU A 77 9.78 -8.47 -8.25
N LYS A 78 8.46 -8.37 -8.25
CA LYS A 78 7.74 -7.45 -9.14
C LYS A 78 7.60 -6.06 -8.58
N ILE A 79 8.02 -5.84 -7.35
CA ILE A 79 7.98 -4.52 -6.74
C ILE A 79 9.16 -3.70 -7.27
N ASN A 80 8.86 -2.52 -7.81
CA ASN A 80 9.87 -1.63 -8.37
C ASN A 80 9.70 -0.24 -7.74
N LEU A 81 10.57 0.07 -6.78
CA LEU A 81 10.48 1.33 -6.04
C LEU A 81 10.82 2.54 -6.90
N LYS A 82 11.69 2.38 -7.90
CA LYS A 82 11.99 3.48 -8.82
C LYS A 82 10.77 3.86 -9.66
N ALA A 83 10.06 2.87 -10.16
CA ALA A 83 8.82 3.11 -10.89
C ALA A 83 7.78 3.77 -9.98
N LEU A 84 7.74 3.38 -8.73
CA LEU A 84 6.83 3.96 -7.74
C LEU A 84 7.15 5.44 -7.50
N GLU A 85 8.43 5.80 -7.41
CA GLU A 85 8.84 7.20 -7.28
C GLU A 85 8.35 8.04 -8.45
N LEU A 86 8.45 7.52 -9.67
CA LEU A 86 7.99 8.22 -10.86
C LEU A 86 6.48 8.40 -10.85
N LYS A 87 5.75 7.38 -10.42
CA LYS A 87 4.29 7.45 -10.31
C LYS A 87 3.84 8.49 -9.30
N ALA A 88 4.64 8.73 -8.27
CA ALA A 88 4.28 9.60 -7.17
C ALA A 88 4.61 11.07 -7.41
N GLU A 89 5.32 11.41 -8.47
CA GLU A 89 5.78 12.79 -8.71
C GLU A 89 4.67 13.82 -8.59
N ASN A 90 3.56 13.61 -9.27
CA ASN A 90 2.45 14.56 -9.25
C ASN A 90 1.77 14.62 -7.89
N LEU A 91 1.63 13.47 -7.25
CA LEU A 91 1.04 13.40 -5.92
C LEU A 91 1.89 14.16 -4.91
N LEU A 92 3.19 14.02 -4.97
CA LEU A 92 4.11 14.61 -4.00
C LEU A 92 4.14 16.13 -4.06
N GLN A 93 3.68 16.74 -5.14
CA GLN A 93 3.53 18.19 -5.22
C GLN A 93 2.56 18.70 -4.16
N ARG A 94 1.62 17.86 -3.73
CA ARG A 94 0.67 18.21 -2.66
C ARG A 94 1.26 18.09 -1.27
N PHE A 95 2.41 17.45 -1.14
CA PHE A 95 3.06 17.16 0.13
C PHE A 95 4.43 17.82 0.24
N THR A 96 4.53 19.04 -0.25
CA THR A 96 5.77 19.82 -0.14
C THR A 96 6.16 20.00 1.32
N GLY A 97 7.41 19.66 1.64
CA GLY A 97 7.90 19.72 3.01
C GLY A 97 7.69 18.46 3.83
N TYR A 98 7.00 17.46 3.27
CA TYR A 98 6.81 16.17 3.94
C TYR A 98 8.01 15.26 3.67
N LYS A 99 8.32 14.42 4.64
CA LYS A 99 9.28 13.32 4.44
C LYS A 99 8.56 12.20 3.74
N VAL A 100 9.15 11.69 2.66
CA VAL A 100 8.55 10.66 1.83
C VAL A 100 9.28 9.35 2.03
N LYS A 101 8.52 8.27 2.26
CA LYS A 101 9.04 6.91 2.32
C LYS A 101 8.38 6.10 1.22
N TYR A 102 9.18 5.26 0.58
CA TYR A 102 8.69 4.31 -0.42
C TYR A 102 8.84 2.90 0.12
N SER A 103 7.82 2.09 -0.07
CA SER A 103 7.83 0.71 0.42
C SER A 103 7.11 -0.21 -0.53
N GLY A 104 7.40 -1.50 -0.42
CA GLY A 104 6.69 -2.53 -1.16
C GLY A 104 6.23 -3.61 -0.21
N PHE A 105 5.02 -4.08 -0.40
CA PHE A 105 4.43 -5.16 0.39
C PHE A 105 4.08 -6.33 -0.51
N SER A 106 4.39 -7.53 -0.05
CA SER A 106 4.11 -8.75 -0.78
C SER A 106 3.56 -9.83 0.15
N LEU A 107 3.24 -11.00 -0.41
CA LEU A 107 2.80 -12.13 0.41
C LEU A 107 3.81 -12.48 1.50
N ASP A 108 5.10 -12.26 1.25
CA ASP A 108 6.15 -12.57 2.22
C ASP A 108 6.08 -11.66 3.45
N ASP A 109 5.42 -10.51 3.33
CA ASP A 109 5.30 -9.54 4.42
C ASP A 109 4.04 -9.73 5.27
N MET A 110 3.23 -10.70 4.93
CA MET A 110 2.02 -10.99 5.69
C MET A 110 2.29 -11.75 6.98
#